data_7cc45f9f1e5cd96d3128a9c84d058402
#
_entry.id   7cc45f9f1e5cd96d3128a9c84d058402
#
_cell.length_a   1.000
_cell.length_b   1.000
_cell.length_c   1.000
_cell.angle_alpha   90.00
_cell.angle_beta   90.00
_cell.angle_gamma   90.00
#
_symmetry.space_group_name_H-M   'P 1'
#
loop_
_entity.id
_entity.type
_entity.pdbx_description
1 polymer ?
#
loop_
_entity_poly.entity_id
_entity_poly.type
_entity_poly.pdbx_seq_one_letter_code
_entity_poly.pdbx_strand_id
1 'polypeptide(L)'
;MIKVAWAKYEPDNKDNVESCITLNGDGELADRPCEVTRPYICYRPESLKIEVTECGTIDPEYHLDKRTNKCYKLHTVPRNFSRAYLACSAEGGHLAIINNDVEATVLRELFAKYPDAKFLGNYRKDLAFIGFHDWGEKWDWRTVHGQTLLEAGYTSFAAGEPNNWTPGESCGGIFRTGLLIDVWCDKPAAFFCE
;
A
#
# COMPACT_ATOMS: atom_id res chain seq x y z
N MET A 1 8.08 19.22 -24.10
CA MET A 1 7.35 19.61 -22.85
C MET A 1 5.98 20.12 -23.28
N ILE A 2 4.91 19.42 -22.92
CA ILE A 2 3.53 19.86 -23.22
C ILE A 2 3.24 21.02 -22.27
N LYS A 3 3.01 22.22 -22.81
CA LYS A 3 2.52 23.34 -22.00
C LYS A 3 1.03 23.12 -21.77
N VAL A 4 0.67 22.74 -20.59
CA VAL A 4 -0.72 22.62 -20.17
C VAL A 4 -1.09 23.92 -19.42
N ALA A 5 -2.20 24.53 -19.79
CA ALA A 5 -2.74 25.71 -19.16
C ALA A 5 -3.91 25.35 -18.24
N TRP A 6 -4.13 26.18 -17.23
CA TRP A 6 -5.35 26.09 -16.44
C TRP A 6 -6.54 26.60 -17.24
N ALA A 7 -7.67 25.95 -17.08
CA ALA A 7 -8.94 26.43 -17.62
C ALA A 7 -9.30 27.79 -17.01
N LYS A 8 -10.18 28.50 -17.68
CA LYS A 8 -10.57 29.84 -17.22
C LYS A 8 -11.16 29.79 -15.82
N TYR A 9 -10.60 30.57 -14.91
CA TYR A 9 -10.91 30.65 -13.48
C TYR A 9 -10.45 29.46 -12.63
N GLU A 10 -9.63 28.56 -13.17
CA GLU A 10 -9.00 27.46 -12.45
C GLU A 10 -7.52 27.79 -12.12
N PRO A 11 -6.94 27.26 -11.03
CA PRO A 11 -7.59 26.49 -9.95
C PRO A 11 -8.38 27.42 -9.02
N ASP A 12 -9.62 27.07 -8.67
CA ASP A 12 -10.46 27.90 -7.81
C ASP A 12 -10.72 27.31 -6.42
N ASN A 13 -10.34 26.04 -6.21
CA ASN A 13 -10.54 25.28 -4.97
C ASN A 13 -11.95 25.46 -4.39
N LYS A 14 -12.94 25.32 -5.25
CA LYS A 14 -14.33 25.55 -4.91
C LYS A 14 -14.73 24.81 -3.62
N ASP A 15 -15.37 25.53 -2.73
CA ASP A 15 -15.81 25.03 -1.43
C ASP A 15 -14.66 24.48 -0.54
N ASN A 16 -13.39 24.75 -0.86
CA ASN A 16 -12.19 24.24 -0.20
C ASN A 16 -12.07 22.70 -0.16
N VAL A 17 -12.59 22.03 -1.17
CA VAL A 17 -12.59 20.54 -1.25
C VAL A 17 -11.89 20.00 -2.50
N GLU A 18 -11.36 20.85 -3.36
CA GLU A 18 -10.75 20.46 -4.63
C GLU A 18 -9.23 20.32 -4.49
N SER A 19 -8.77 19.10 -4.26
CA SER A 19 -7.33 18.77 -4.06
C SER A 19 -6.76 17.88 -5.15
N CYS A 20 -7.55 17.52 -6.17
CA CYS A 20 -7.13 16.71 -7.30
C CYS A 20 -7.17 17.52 -8.60
N ILE A 21 -6.22 17.23 -9.50
CA ILE A 21 -6.13 17.89 -10.81
C ILE A 21 -6.72 16.98 -11.88
N THR A 22 -7.56 17.56 -12.73
CA THR A 22 -8.15 16.88 -13.89
C THR A 22 -7.76 17.58 -15.19
N LEU A 23 -7.77 16.84 -16.28
CA LEU A 23 -7.65 17.36 -17.64
C LEU A 23 -9.05 17.39 -18.25
N ASN A 24 -9.50 18.54 -18.76
CA ASN A 24 -10.78 18.68 -19.43
C ASN A 24 -10.69 18.26 -20.92
N GLY A 25 -11.83 18.25 -21.62
CA GLY A 25 -11.89 17.87 -23.05
C GLY A 25 -11.13 18.79 -23.99
N ASP A 26 -10.80 20.01 -23.56
CA ASP A 26 -10.06 21.01 -24.34
C ASP A 26 -8.55 20.94 -24.06
N GLY A 27 -8.12 20.00 -23.18
CA GLY A 27 -6.72 19.83 -22.82
C GLY A 27 -6.21 20.83 -21.77
N GLU A 28 -7.09 21.45 -21.01
CA GLU A 28 -6.77 22.39 -19.95
C GLU A 28 -6.93 21.73 -18.56
N LEU A 29 -6.20 22.24 -17.56
CA LEU A 29 -6.25 21.75 -16.18
C LEU A 29 -7.38 22.40 -15.39
N ALA A 30 -7.95 21.63 -14.48
CA ALA A 30 -8.88 22.11 -13.46
C ALA A 30 -8.67 21.34 -12.16
N ASP A 31 -8.79 22.01 -10.99
CA ASP A 31 -8.88 21.28 -9.72
C ASP A 31 -10.30 20.77 -9.49
N ARG A 32 -10.40 19.65 -8.78
CA ARG A 32 -11.68 18.96 -8.53
C ARG A 32 -11.61 18.17 -7.22
N PRO A 33 -12.78 17.88 -6.62
CA PRO A 33 -12.83 16.97 -5.46
C PRO A 33 -12.28 15.59 -5.80
N CYS A 34 -11.40 15.07 -4.92
CA CYS A 34 -10.74 13.77 -5.14
C CYS A 34 -11.68 12.56 -4.98
N GLU A 35 -12.83 12.74 -4.35
CA GLU A 35 -13.84 11.70 -4.13
C GLU A 35 -14.65 11.38 -5.39
N VAL A 36 -14.62 12.28 -6.37
CA VAL A 36 -15.37 12.08 -7.62
C VAL A 36 -14.60 11.13 -8.54
N THR A 37 -15.19 9.96 -8.79
CA THR A 37 -14.62 8.97 -9.72
C THR A 37 -14.59 9.53 -11.14
N ARG A 38 -13.43 9.48 -11.78
CA ARG A 38 -13.22 9.94 -13.16
C ARG A 38 -12.34 8.96 -13.93
N PRO A 39 -12.45 8.90 -15.26
CA PRO A 39 -11.46 8.25 -16.09
C PRO A 39 -10.07 8.86 -15.85
N TYR A 40 -9.03 8.06 -15.94
CA TYR A 40 -7.67 8.53 -15.76
C TYR A 40 -6.77 8.12 -16.93
N ILE A 41 -5.73 8.91 -17.15
CA ILE A 41 -4.71 8.67 -18.18
C ILE A 41 -3.39 8.46 -17.45
N CYS A 42 -2.77 7.30 -17.67
CA CYS A 42 -1.41 7.05 -17.23
C CYS A 42 -0.45 7.52 -18.33
N TYR A 43 0.53 8.33 -17.94
CA TYR A 43 1.59 8.77 -18.83
C TYR A 43 2.93 8.16 -18.40
N ARG A 44 3.62 7.53 -19.35
CA ARG A 44 5.00 7.07 -19.19
C ARG A 44 5.86 7.73 -20.28
N PRO A 45 6.87 8.55 -19.93
CA PRO A 45 7.78 9.11 -20.91
C PRO A 45 8.59 8.01 -21.61
N GLU A 46 8.61 7.97 -22.93
CA GLU A 46 9.41 7.02 -23.72
C GLU A 46 10.93 7.28 -23.65
N SER A 47 11.33 8.52 -23.39
CA SER A 47 12.72 8.98 -23.55
C SER A 47 13.58 8.93 -22.29
N LEU A 48 13.04 8.57 -21.13
CA LEU A 48 13.86 8.34 -19.95
C LEU A 48 14.41 6.91 -20.03
N LYS A 49 15.73 6.78 -20.14
CA LYS A 49 16.41 5.57 -19.66
C LYS A 49 16.13 5.51 -18.16
N ILE A 50 15.04 4.87 -17.81
CA ILE A 50 14.69 4.62 -16.41
C ILE A 50 15.71 3.58 -15.97
N GLU A 51 16.67 3.98 -15.16
CA GLU A 51 17.54 3.05 -14.47
C GLU A 51 16.66 2.28 -13.48
N VAL A 52 16.40 1.05 -13.84
CA VAL A 52 15.65 0.12 -12.98
C VAL A 52 16.60 -0.34 -11.89
N THR A 53 16.18 -0.28 -10.63
CA THR A 53 16.95 -0.78 -9.49
C THR A 53 17.14 -2.31 -9.59
N GLU A 54 17.97 -2.89 -8.73
CA GLU A 54 18.10 -4.36 -8.59
C GLU A 54 16.76 -5.05 -8.26
N CYS A 55 15.77 -4.28 -7.79
CA CYS A 55 14.42 -4.73 -7.50
C CYS A 55 13.47 -4.71 -8.72
N GLY A 56 13.94 -4.35 -9.91
CA GLY A 56 13.09 -4.27 -11.09
C GLY A 56 12.14 -3.07 -11.10
N THR A 57 12.23 -2.17 -10.13
CA THR A 57 11.43 -0.95 -10.02
C THR A 57 12.29 0.28 -10.23
N ILE A 58 11.65 1.42 -10.52
CA ILE A 58 12.31 2.73 -10.56
C ILE A 58 12.41 3.39 -9.18
N ASP A 59 11.79 2.79 -8.19
CA ASP A 59 11.72 3.31 -6.84
C ASP A 59 12.92 2.81 -6.01
N PRO A 60 13.84 3.70 -5.59
CA PRO A 60 15.04 3.32 -4.86
C PRO A 60 14.76 2.92 -3.39
N GLU A 61 13.53 3.08 -2.91
CA GLU A 61 13.16 2.72 -1.53
C GLU A 61 12.86 1.22 -1.35
N TYR A 62 12.77 0.47 -2.46
CA TYR A 62 12.73 -0.99 -2.38
C TYR A 62 14.11 -1.55 -2.05
N HIS A 63 14.16 -2.43 -1.06
CA HIS A 63 15.39 -3.06 -0.58
C HIS A 63 15.38 -4.56 -0.87
N LEU A 64 16.37 -5.02 -1.64
CA LEU A 64 16.61 -6.44 -1.87
C LEU A 64 17.14 -7.09 -0.59
N ASP A 65 16.42 -8.08 -0.05
CA ASP A 65 16.97 -8.97 0.99
C ASP A 65 17.50 -10.25 0.37
N LYS A 66 18.80 -10.50 0.55
CA LYS A 66 19.50 -11.65 -0.05
C LYS A 66 19.08 -13.00 0.53
N ARG A 67 18.47 -13.02 1.72
CA ARG A 67 17.99 -14.25 2.37
C ARG A 67 16.76 -14.80 1.67
N THR A 68 15.91 -13.89 1.18
CA THR A 68 14.64 -14.22 0.51
C THR A 68 14.72 -14.05 -1.00
N ASN A 69 15.75 -13.32 -1.48
CA ASN A 69 15.88 -12.87 -2.87
C ASN A 69 14.65 -12.08 -3.37
N LYS A 70 14.01 -11.35 -2.47
CA LYS A 70 12.85 -10.51 -2.73
C LYS A 70 13.11 -9.08 -2.26
N CYS A 71 12.38 -8.16 -2.84
CA CYS A 71 12.48 -6.74 -2.53
C CYS A 71 11.28 -6.27 -1.72
N TYR A 72 11.54 -5.48 -0.69
CA TYR A 72 10.51 -4.98 0.21
C TYR A 72 10.64 -3.48 0.42
N LYS A 73 9.49 -2.82 0.56
CA LYS A 73 9.39 -1.41 0.92
C LYS A 73 8.34 -1.22 2.01
N LEU A 74 8.66 -0.42 3.03
CA LEU A 74 7.69 0.02 4.03
C LEU A 74 7.20 1.43 3.70
N HIS A 75 5.92 1.57 3.42
CA HIS A 75 5.26 2.85 3.30
C HIS A 75 4.84 3.37 4.67
N THR A 76 5.37 4.52 5.06
CA THR A 76 5.08 5.18 6.35
C THR A 76 3.93 6.18 6.26
N VAL A 77 3.51 6.57 5.05
CA VAL A 77 2.32 7.38 4.81
C VAL A 77 1.10 6.45 4.86
N PRO A 78 0.22 6.61 5.87
CA PRO A 78 -0.86 5.65 6.10
C PRO A 78 -1.90 5.69 4.99
N ARG A 79 -2.41 4.53 4.63
CA ARG A 79 -3.51 4.34 3.70
C ARG A 79 -4.47 3.27 4.24
N ASN A 80 -5.72 3.27 3.80
CA ASN A 80 -6.59 2.12 3.98
C ASN A 80 -6.12 0.97 3.08
N PHE A 81 -6.58 -0.25 3.34
CA PHE A 81 -6.08 -1.45 2.66
C PHE A 81 -6.19 -1.37 1.13
N SER A 82 -7.33 -0.93 0.61
CA SER A 82 -7.52 -0.82 -0.84
C SER A 82 -6.55 0.17 -1.49
N ARG A 83 -6.30 1.32 -0.85
CA ARG A 83 -5.34 2.30 -1.35
C ARG A 83 -3.89 1.84 -1.17
N ALA A 84 -3.59 1.08 -0.13
CA ALA A 84 -2.29 0.43 0.05
C ALA A 84 -2.04 -0.60 -1.06
N TYR A 85 -3.02 -1.45 -1.34
CA TYR A 85 -2.98 -2.41 -2.45
C TYR A 85 -2.71 -1.72 -3.80
N LEU A 86 -3.46 -0.64 -4.09
CA LEU A 86 -3.28 0.13 -5.34
C LEU A 86 -1.92 0.82 -5.40
N ALA A 87 -1.37 1.28 -4.28
CA ALA A 87 -0.05 1.90 -4.24
C ALA A 87 1.05 0.89 -4.62
N CYS A 88 1.07 -0.30 -4.00
CA CYS A 88 2.01 -1.35 -4.37
C CYS A 88 1.86 -1.77 -5.84
N SER A 89 0.62 -1.92 -6.31
CA SER A 89 0.35 -2.27 -7.72
C SER A 89 0.85 -1.19 -8.69
N ALA A 90 0.72 0.10 -8.35
CA ALA A 90 1.22 1.20 -9.17
C ALA A 90 2.76 1.26 -9.21
N GLU A 91 3.43 0.74 -8.20
CA GLU A 91 4.89 0.61 -8.13
C GLU A 91 5.40 -0.66 -8.85
N GLY A 92 4.50 -1.49 -9.36
CA GLY A 92 4.81 -2.74 -10.10
C GLY A 92 4.93 -3.98 -9.21
N GLY A 93 4.55 -3.86 -7.93
CA GLY A 93 4.54 -4.94 -6.94
C GLY A 93 3.15 -5.26 -6.41
N HIS A 94 3.09 -5.78 -5.20
CA HIS A 94 1.87 -6.09 -4.47
C HIS A 94 2.08 -5.89 -2.96
N LEU A 95 1.01 -5.89 -2.17
CA LEU A 95 1.15 -5.98 -0.71
C LEU A 95 1.93 -7.23 -0.33
N ALA A 96 2.93 -7.10 0.52
CA ALA A 96 3.86 -8.17 0.85
C ALA A 96 3.14 -9.42 1.37
N ILE A 97 3.53 -10.59 0.87
CA ILE A 97 3.01 -11.89 1.30
C ILE A 97 4.14 -12.66 1.99
N ILE A 98 3.92 -13.06 3.23
CA ILE A 98 4.90 -13.84 3.97
C ILE A 98 4.78 -15.30 3.60
N ASN A 99 5.88 -15.91 3.14
CA ASN A 99 5.92 -17.30 2.73
C ASN A 99 6.67 -18.22 3.73
N ASN A 100 7.38 -17.64 4.69
CA ASN A 100 8.14 -18.37 5.70
C ASN A 100 8.62 -17.47 6.84
N ASP A 101 9.20 -18.05 7.88
CA ASP A 101 9.72 -17.33 9.04
C ASP A 101 10.88 -16.38 8.70
N VAL A 102 11.64 -16.64 7.64
CA VAL A 102 12.72 -15.76 7.20
C VAL A 102 12.13 -14.45 6.68
N GLU A 103 11.09 -14.50 5.87
CA GLU A 103 10.39 -13.30 5.37
C GLU A 103 9.73 -12.52 6.50
N ALA A 104 9.08 -13.19 7.46
CA ALA A 104 8.56 -12.54 8.66
C ALA A 104 9.66 -11.80 9.43
N THR A 105 10.85 -12.40 9.53
CA THR A 105 12.02 -11.78 10.16
C THR A 105 12.50 -10.57 9.36
N VAL A 106 12.57 -10.66 8.04
CA VAL A 106 12.96 -9.54 7.16
C VAL A 106 12.02 -8.35 7.34
N LEU A 107 10.70 -8.57 7.30
CA LEU A 107 9.72 -7.49 7.50
C LEU A 107 9.83 -6.89 8.91
N ARG A 108 10.01 -7.70 9.94
CA ARG A 108 10.24 -7.25 11.31
C ARG A 108 11.48 -6.34 11.42
N GLU A 109 12.60 -6.76 10.83
CA GLU A 109 13.84 -5.99 10.82
C GLU A 109 13.71 -4.70 10.02
N LEU A 110 13.00 -4.73 8.89
CA LEU A 110 12.72 -3.54 8.11
C LEU A 110 11.82 -2.58 8.91
N PHE A 111 10.79 -3.08 9.58
CA PHE A 111 9.92 -2.28 10.43
C PHE A 111 10.71 -1.61 11.58
N ALA A 112 11.67 -2.31 12.17
CA ALA A 112 12.49 -1.79 13.27
C ALA A 112 13.36 -0.57 12.86
N LYS A 113 13.69 -0.43 11.56
CA LYS A 113 14.41 0.76 11.06
C LYS A 113 13.55 2.04 11.08
N TYR A 114 12.25 1.92 11.31
CA TYR A 114 11.29 3.01 11.32
C TYR A 114 10.65 3.14 12.71
N PRO A 115 11.28 3.90 13.65
CA PRO A 115 10.65 4.19 14.94
C PRO A 115 9.39 5.04 14.77
N ASP A 116 8.52 5.05 15.77
CA ASP A 116 7.21 5.73 15.72
C ASP A 116 7.27 7.20 15.29
N ALA A 117 8.38 7.88 15.59
CA ALA A 117 8.59 9.28 15.18
C ALA A 117 8.68 9.48 13.66
N LYS A 118 8.99 8.42 12.88
CA LYS A 118 9.01 8.48 11.41
C LYS A 118 7.63 8.36 10.78
N PHE A 119 6.61 7.98 11.56
CA PHE A 119 5.25 7.84 11.06
C PHE A 119 4.44 9.09 11.37
N LEU A 120 3.97 9.77 10.34
CA LEU A 120 3.18 10.99 10.47
C LEU A 120 1.70 10.67 10.64
N GLY A 121 1.03 11.37 11.54
CA GLY A 121 -0.41 11.22 11.76
C GLY A 121 -0.77 10.40 12.99
N ASN A 122 -2.09 10.34 13.25
CA ASN A 122 -2.67 9.64 14.40
C ASN A 122 -3.32 8.33 13.94
N TYR A 123 -2.56 7.26 13.92
CA TYR A 123 -2.99 5.90 13.59
C TYR A 123 -2.12 4.89 14.34
N ARG A 124 -2.49 3.60 14.28
CA ARG A 124 -1.71 2.53 14.91
C ARG A 124 -0.35 2.37 14.21
N LYS A 125 0.74 2.55 14.94
CA LYS A 125 2.12 2.49 14.44
C LYS A 125 2.83 1.18 14.79
N ASP A 126 2.14 0.32 15.53
CA ASP A 126 2.60 -0.99 15.98
C ASP A 126 2.36 -2.09 14.94
N LEU A 127 1.61 -1.79 13.89
CA LEU A 127 1.26 -2.71 12.81
C LEU A 127 1.37 -2.05 11.42
N ALA A 128 1.41 -2.88 10.38
CA ALA A 128 1.34 -2.49 8.98
C ALA A 128 0.48 -3.49 8.20
N PHE A 129 -0.22 -3.05 7.15
CA PHE A 129 -0.90 -3.95 6.23
C PHE A 129 0.09 -4.81 5.45
N ILE A 130 -0.30 -6.06 5.21
CA ILE A 130 0.30 -7.00 4.29
C ILE A 130 -0.77 -7.71 3.45
N GLY A 131 -0.40 -8.47 2.45
CA GLY A 131 -1.24 -8.91 1.36
C GLY A 131 -2.15 -10.10 1.66
N PHE A 132 -3.01 -10.06 2.68
CA PHE A 132 -4.05 -11.08 2.88
C PHE A 132 -5.35 -10.49 3.45
N HIS A 133 -6.47 -11.19 3.28
CA HIS A 133 -7.82 -10.79 3.70
C HIS A 133 -8.77 -11.99 3.75
N ASP A 134 -9.96 -11.82 4.35
CA ASP A 134 -11.04 -12.80 4.39
C ASP A 134 -12.36 -12.29 3.74
N TRP A 135 -12.25 -11.48 2.68
CA TRP A 135 -13.40 -10.82 2.04
C TRP A 135 -14.42 -11.78 1.43
N GLY A 136 -13.99 -12.95 1.01
CA GLY A 136 -14.89 -13.93 0.40
C GLY A 136 -15.76 -14.64 1.42
N GLU A 137 -15.14 -15.14 2.45
CA GLU A 137 -15.77 -15.87 3.55
C GLU A 137 -15.01 -15.59 4.84
N LYS A 138 -15.74 -15.24 5.90
CA LYS A 138 -15.12 -14.90 7.20
C LYS A 138 -14.30 -16.07 7.73
N TRP A 139 -13.06 -15.78 8.11
CA TRP A 139 -12.03 -16.72 8.56
C TRP A 139 -11.36 -17.55 7.46
N ASP A 140 -11.80 -17.45 6.18
CA ASP A 140 -11.05 -18.01 5.04
C ASP A 140 -10.00 -16.99 4.57
N TRP A 141 -8.91 -16.93 5.30
CA TRP A 141 -7.82 -16.01 5.06
C TRP A 141 -7.05 -16.37 3.79
N ARG A 142 -7.07 -15.47 2.82
CA ARG A 142 -6.41 -15.62 1.53
C ARG A 142 -5.48 -14.46 1.23
N THR A 143 -4.37 -14.78 0.58
CA THR A 143 -3.48 -13.75 0.03
C THR A 143 -4.17 -12.97 -1.08
N VAL A 144 -3.64 -11.80 -1.42
CA VAL A 144 -4.11 -11.01 -2.58
C VAL A 144 -3.95 -11.75 -3.91
N HIS A 145 -3.29 -12.90 -3.93
CA HIS A 145 -3.18 -13.82 -5.07
C HIS A 145 -4.13 -15.03 -4.97
N GLY A 146 -4.99 -15.07 -3.96
CA GLY A 146 -6.01 -16.11 -3.78
C GLY A 146 -5.55 -17.39 -3.09
N GLN A 147 -4.28 -17.54 -2.73
CA GLN A 147 -3.77 -18.66 -1.96
C GLN A 147 -4.27 -18.59 -0.51
N THR A 148 -4.51 -19.73 0.14
CA THR A 148 -4.64 -19.77 1.60
C THR A 148 -3.32 -19.39 2.27
N LEU A 149 -3.37 -18.92 3.53
CA LEU A 149 -2.13 -18.63 4.26
C LEU A 149 -1.24 -19.86 4.46
N LEU A 150 -1.86 -21.05 4.56
CA LEU A 150 -1.12 -22.32 4.63
C LEU A 150 -0.38 -22.62 3.33
N GLU A 151 -1.03 -22.43 2.18
CA GLU A 151 -0.40 -22.58 0.87
C GLU A 151 0.68 -21.52 0.63
N ALA A 152 0.49 -20.31 1.13
CA ALA A 152 1.49 -19.25 1.08
C ALA A 152 2.71 -19.58 1.95
N GLY A 153 2.53 -20.32 3.06
CA GLY A 153 3.61 -20.85 3.88
C GLY A 153 3.83 -20.18 5.23
N TYR A 154 2.96 -19.21 5.63
CA TYR A 154 3.07 -18.54 6.92
C TYR A 154 1.69 -18.29 7.55
N THR A 155 1.49 -18.85 8.76
CA THR A 155 0.20 -18.81 9.47
C THR A 155 0.33 -18.36 10.93
N SER A 156 1.48 -17.78 11.31
CA SER A 156 1.77 -17.43 12.71
C SER A 156 1.10 -16.12 13.11
N PHE A 157 -0.12 -16.20 13.63
CA PHE A 157 -0.83 -15.08 14.23
C PHE A 157 -0.30 -14.74 15.63
N ALA A 158 -0.46 -13.49 16.04
CA ALA A 158 -0.20 -13.10 17.43
C ALA A 158 -1.19 -13.77 18.40
N ALA A 159 -0.82 -13.86 19.67
CA ALA A 159 -1.66 -14.48 20.66
C ALA A 159 -3.04 -13.78 20.76
N GLY A 160 -4.11 -14.56 20.56
CA GLY A 160 -5.47 -14.07 20.53
C GLY A 160 -5.94 -13.54 19.16
N GLU A 161 -5.10 -13.60 18.12
CA GLU A 161 -5.45 -13.24 16.76
C GLU A 161 -5.60 -14.50 15.86
N PRO A 162 -6.38 -14.44 14.79
CA PRO A 162 -7.30 -13.37 14.41
C PRO A 162 -8.52 -13.38 15.32
N ASN A 163 -9.06 -12.22 15.71
CA ASN A 163 -10.11 -12.16 16.72
C ASN A 163 -11.37 -11.40 16.28
N ASN A 164 -11.30 -10.64 15.17
CA ASN A 164 -12.39 -9.79 14.72
C ASN A 164 -12.99 -8.96 15.87
N TRP A 165 -12.11 -8.36 16.69
CA TRP A 165 -12.44 -7.68 17.96
C TRP A 165 -13.66 -6.77 17.87
N THR A 166 -13.80 -6.08 16.75
CA THR A 166 -15.05 -5.43 16.36
C THR A 166 -15.39 -5.87 14.94
N PRO A 167 -16.66 -6.18 14.64
CA PRO A 167 -17.04 -6.64 13.31
C PRO A 167 -16.47 -5.74 12.21
N GLY A 168 -15.72 -6.32 11.26
CA GLY A 168 -15.12 -5.58 10.14
C GLY A 168 -13.60 -5.69 10.02
N GLU A 169 -12.92 -6.40 10.91
CA GLU A 169 -11.50 -6.74 10.74
C GLU A 169 -11.37 -7.88 9.72
N SER A 170 -11.29 -7.51 8.45
CA SER A 170 -11.25 -8.45 7.32
C SER A 170 -10.00 -8.27 6.45
N CYS A 171 -9.03 -7.49 6.90
CA CYS A 171 -7.76 -7.28 6.22
C CYS A 171 -6.60 -7.72 7.09
N GLY A 172 -5.54 -8.18 6.44
CA GLY A 172 -4.37 -8.71 7.11
C GLY A 172 -3.32 -7.64 7.40
N GLY A 173 -2.70 -7.79 8.55
CA GLY A 173 -1.58 -6.99 8.98
C GLY A 173 -0.47 -7.81 9.62
N ILE A 174 0.63 -7.15 9.87
CA ILE A 174 1.77 -7.68 10.63
C ILE A 174 2.12 -6.72 11.76
N PHE A 175 2.31 -7.24 12.94
CA PHE A 175 2.88 -6.49 14.06
C PHE A 175 4.40 -6.27 13.87
N ARG A 176 4.94 -5.31 14.62
CA ARG A 176 6.40 -5.13 14.74
C ARG A 176 7.14 -6.38 15.25
N THR A 177 6.44 -7.34 15.82
CA THR A 177 6.98 -8.63 16.25
C THR A 177 7.20 -9.60 15.10
N GLY A 178 6.60 -9.36 13.93
CA GLY A 178 6.57 -10.26 12.79
C GLY A 178 5.37 -11.20 12.77
N LEU A 179 4.47 -11.12 13.74
CA LEU A 179 3.28 -11.98 13.83
C LEU A 179 2.08 -11.33 13.13
N LEU A 180 1.21 -12.17 12.56
CA LEU A 180 0.01 -11.75 11.85
C LEU A 180 -1.07 -11.23 12.79
N ILE A 181 -1.91 -10.36 12.26
CA ILE A 181 -3.10 -9.79 12.91
C ILE A 181 -4.17 -9.52 11.86
N ASP A 182 -5.46 -9.63 12.24
CA ASP A 182 -6.56 -9.06 11.49
C ASP A 182 -6.81 -7.60 11.89
N VAL A 183 -7.16 -6.77 10.93
CA VAL A 183 -7.36 -5.33 11.11
C VAL A 183 -8.48 -4.81 10.22
N TRP A 184 -9.02 -3.62 10.56
CA TRP A 184 -10.00 -2.94 9.72
C TRP A 184 -9.40 -2.52 8.38
N CYS A 185 -10.08 -2.88 7.30
CA CYS A 185 -9.68 -2.51 5.96
C CYS A 185 -9.81 -1.01 5.68
N ASP A 186 -10.71 -0.31 6.35
CA ASP A 186 -11.02 1.12 6.15
C ASP A 186 -10.15 2.06 6.99
N LYS A 187 -9.52 1.55 8.05
CA LYS A 187 -8.64 2.37 8.90
C LYS A 187 -7.26 2.53 8.25
N PRO A 188 -6.67 3.75 8.36
CA PRO A 188 -5.35 3.95 7.80
C PRO A 188 -4.27 3.25 8.63
N ALA A 189 -3.33 2.60 7.93
CA ALA A 189 -2.12 2.01 8.52
C ALA A 189 -0.93 2.17 7.57
N ALA A 190 0.28 2.00 8.10
CA ALA A 190 1.47 1.73 7.28
C ALA A 190 1.26 0.43 6.49
N PHE A 191 2.06 0.19 5.46
CA PHE A 191 1.92 -1.04 4.67
C PHE A 191 3.25 -1.44 4.03
N PHE A 192 3.41 -2.74 3.82
CA PHE A 192 4.54 -3.31 3.12
C PHE A 192 4.17 -3.67 1.70
N CYS A 193 5.01 -3.26 0.75
CA CYS A 193 5.02 -3.74 -0.63
C CYS A 193 6.18 -4.72 -0.86
N GLU A 194 5.93 -5.68 -1.76
CA GLU A 194 6.89 -6.66 -2.26
C GLU A 194 6.89 -6.67 -3.78
#